data_54af3ed61b53160967ddc4573451373e
#
_entry.id   54af3ed61b53160967ddc4573451373e
#
_cell.length_a   1.000
_cell.length_b   1.000
_cell.length_c   1.000
_cell.angle_alpha   90.00
_cell.angle_beta   90.00
_cell.angle_gamma   90.00
#
_symmetry.space_group_name_H-M   'P 1'
#
loop_
_entity.id
_entity.type
_entity.pdbx_description
1 polymer ?
#
loop_
_entity_poly.entity_id
_entity_poly.type
_entity_poly.pdbx_seq_one_letter_code
_entity_poly.pdbx_strand_id
1 'polypeptide(L)'
;VSAAEPAPRVTAIVLNFRLPAATLRVVEDLRACGSEDLSWIVVENGSGDGSAARLAAALTGDPRTLLRIEAQNLGYCGGVNLGLRLARERGAEYALLLNNDCRVPPGFLKPLVEALDNDPGLAAVAPTLVTPDGRAWCEGGFVRPRPNLVVLRGQGREPAPITHGPEACEFLPGACALYRLADLAAVGDLDEAYFMYWEDVDLGARLRGQGRGLLWLPWIRVVHEPSGSSGGGRSPLRKFMSAANTVRWLRAHGTLGLWLTFLLFDVLLYPLTFLSGTPVRAALAKGRGLLVGLGGRPITAADVARYVKPPLRDRP
;
A
#
# COMPACT_ATOMS: atom_id res chain seq x y z
N VAL A 1 28.87 -24.65 17.32
CA VAL A 1 27.64 -23.86 17.29
C VAL A 1 27.96 -22.67 16.40
N SER A 2 27.53 -22.71 15.12
CA SER A 2 27.65 -21.57 14.23
C SER A 2 26.82 -20.43 14.86
N ALA A 3 27.46 -19.28 15.09
CA ALA A 3 26.73 -18.09 15.49
C ALA A 3 25.62 -17.83 14.43
N ALA A 4 24.37 -17.76 14.85
CA ALA A 4 23.31 -17.42 13.96
C ALA A 4 23.65 -16.05 13.35
N GLU A 5 23.63 -15.93 12.02
CA GLU A 5 23.82 -14.64 11.37
C GLU A 5 22.81 -13.63 11.97
N PRO A 6 23.25 -12.40 12.27
CA PRO A 6 22.37 -11.41 12.85
C PRO A 6 21.15 -11.22 11.94
N ALA A 7 19.98 -11.14 12.53
CA ALA A 7 18.74 -10.91 11.79
C ALA A 7 18.84 -9.60 10.99
N PRO A 8 18.40 -9.56 9.74
CA PRO A 8 18.45 -8.35 8.94
C PRO A 8 17.59 -7.25 9.58
N ARG A 9 18.13 -6.04 9.73
CA ARG A 9 17.41 -4.92 10.35
C ARG A 9 16.16 -4.52 9.59
N VAL A 10 16.17 -4.70 8.26
CA VAL A 10 15.05 -4.34 7.39
C VAL A 10 14.47 -5.58 6.72
N THR A 11 13.18 -5.73 6.78
CA THR A 11 12.46 -6.73 5.98
C THR A 11 11.48 -6.03 5.02
N ALA A 12 11.71 -6.20 3.72
CA ALA A 12 10.75 -5.76 2.71
C ALA A 12 9.58 -6.76 2.64
N ILE A 13 8.35 -6.23 2.61
CA ILE A 13 7.12 -7.02 2.45
C ILE A 13 6.57 -6.74 1.07
N VAL A 14 6.58 -7.76 0.20
CA VAL A 14 6.09 -7.69 -1.18
C VAL A 14 4.91 -8.61 -1.36
N LEU A 15 3.75 -8.04 -1.64
CA LEU A 15 2.53 -8.80 -1.87
C LEU A 15 2.36 -9.13 -3.35
N ASN A 16 2.14 -10.41 -3.66
CA ASN A 16 1.77 -10.87 -4.99
C ASN A 16 0.28 -11.21 -5.05
N PHE A 17 -0.40 -10.68 -6.06
CA PHE A 17 -1.71 -11.16 -6.47
C PHE A 17 -1.80 -11.12 -8.00
N ARG A 18 -1.69 -12.30 -8.64
CA ARG A 18 -1.78 -12.51 -10.09
C ARG A 18 -0.75 -11.77 -10.96
N LEU A 19 0.34 -11.30 -10.37
CA LEU A 19 1.40 -10.55 -11.05
C LEU A 19 2.80 -11.10 -10.72
N PRO A 20 3.07 -12.41 -10.87
CA PRO A 20 4.33 -13.01 -10.44
C PRO A 20 5.55 -12.41 -11.16
N ALA A 21 5.42 -12.01 -12.43
CA ALA A 21 6.52 -11.39 -13.16
C ALA A 21 6.90 -10.02 -12.58
N ALA A 22 5.93 -9.20 -12.16
CA ALA A 22 6.19 -7.92 -11.49
C ALA A 22 6.85 -8.15 -10.14
N THR A 23 6.36 -9.10 -9.34
CA THR A 23 6.92 -9.47 -8.05
C THR A 23 8.39 -9.91 -8.17
N LEU A 24 8.72 -10.73 -9.17
CA LEU A 24 10.10 -11.17 -9.41
C LEU A 24 11.02 -10.00 -9.79
N ARG A 25 10.56 -9.03 -10.60
CA ARG A 25 11.33 -7.82 -10.91
C ARG A 25 11.65 -6.99 -9.66
N VAL A 26 10.69 -6.84 -8.75
CA VAL A 26 10.94 -6.14 -7.47
C VAL A 26 11.97 -6.89 -6.63
N VAL A 27 11.91 -8.22 -6.57
CA VAL A 27 12.92 -9.01 -5.86
C VAL A 27 14.31 -8.86 -6.49
N GLU A 28 14.39 -8.76 -7.81
CA GLU A 28 15.66 -8.46 -8.51
C GLU A 28 16.19 -7.08 -8.14
N ASP A 29 15.34 -6.05 -8.09
CA ASP A 29 15.74 -4.72 -7.64
C ASP A 29 16.22 -4.73 -6.18
N LEU A 30 15.52 -5.46 -5.29
CA LEU A 30 15.95 -5.61 -3.88
C LEU A 30 17.30 -6.32 -3.75
N ARG A 31 17.57 -7.32 -4.58
CA ARG A 31 18.91 -7.97 -4.64
C ARG A 31 19.98 -6.98 -5.09
N ALA A 32 19.66 -6.13 -6.06
CA ALA A 32 20.57 -5.12 -6.59
C ALA A 32 20.79 -3.92 -5.66
N CYS A 33 19.99 -3.75 -4.59
CA CYS A 33 20.19 -2.69 -3.60
C CYS A 33 21.52 -2.72 -2.89
N GLY A 34 22.19 -3.89 -2.81
CA GLY A 34 23.50 -4.03 -2.22
C GLY A 34 23.54 -3.90 -0.68
N SER A 35 22.39 -3.95 0.01
CA SER A 35 22.32 -3.91 1.47
C SER A 35 22.32 -5.32 2.05
N GLU A 36 23.29 -5.60 2.93
CA GLU A 36 23.37 -6.87 3.69
C GLU A 36 22.28 -6.95 4.77
N ASP A 37 21.85 -5.80 5.30
CA ASP A 37 20.81 -5.68 6.32
C ASP A 37 19.38 -5.82 5.78
N LEU A 38 19.20 -6.22 4.51
CA LEU A 38 17.90 -6.32 3.85
C LEU A 38 17.55 -7.77 3.53
N SER A 39 16.39 -8.21 4.03
CA SER A 39 15.70 -9.42 3.59
C SER A 39 14.32 -9.07 3.04
N TRP A 40 13.64 -10.05 2.46
CA TRP A 40 12.27 -9.83 1.97
C TRP A 40 11.37 -11.04 2.21
N ILE A 41 10.11 -10.71 2.43
CA ILE A 41 9.00 -11.65 2.55
C ILE A 41 8.11 -11.43 1.34
N VAL A 42 7.98 -12.43 0.48
CA VAL A 42 7.03 -12.43 -0.62
C VAL A 42 5.80 -13.19 -0.17
N VAL A 43 4.66 -12.51 -0.11
CA VAL A 43 3.37 -13.13 0.20
C VAL A 43 2.60 -13.35 -1.10
N GLU A 44 2.44 -14.59 -1.52
CA GLU A 44 1.52 -15.00 -2.57
C GLU A 44 0.12 -15.08 -2.00
N ASN A 45 -0.74 -14.14 -2.37
CA ASN A 45 -2.01 -13.86 -1.69
C ASN A 45 -3.20 -14.57 -2.34
N GLY A 46 -3.10 -15.88 -2.55
CA GLY A 46 -4.21 -16.69 -3.05
C GLY A 46 -4.61 -16.38 -4.49
N SER A 47 -3.65 -16.24 -5.40
CA SER A 47 -3.89 -15.87 -6.81
C SER A 47 -4.68 -16.90 -7.59
N GLY A 48 -4.43 -18.20 -7.37
CA GLY A 48 -5.11 -19.31 -8.02
C GLY A 48 -4.89 -19.41 -9.54
N ASP A 49 -3.77 -18.87 -10.06
CA ASP A 49 -3.45 -18.74 -11.49
C ASP A 49 -2.05 -19.26 -11.87
N GLY A 50 -1.46 -20.13 -11.03
CA GLY A 50 -0.10 -20.62 -11.23
C GLY A 50 1.00 -19.72 -10.65
N SER A 51 0.68 -18.52 -10.12
CA SER A 51 1.63 -17.60 -9.50
C SER A 51 2.46 -18.27 -8.40
N ALA A 52 1.84 -19.08 -7.55
CA ALA A 52 2.50 -19.77 -6.44
C ALA A 52 3.65 -20.68 -6.92
N ALA A 53 3.39 -21.53 -7.92
CA ALA A 53 4.40 -22.42 -8.47
C ALA A 53 5.54 -21.64 -9.14
N ARG A 54 5.21 -20.58 -9.87
CA ARG A 54 6.19 -19.72 -10.55
C ARG A 54 7.10 -18.99 -9.57
N LEU A 55 6.53 -18.42 -8.50
CA LEU A 55 7.31 -17.76 -7.45
C LEU A 55 8.16 -18.76 -6.68
N ALA A 56 7.62 -19.92 -6.32
CA ALA A 56 8.38 -20.97 -5.65
C ALA A 56 9.60 -21.39 -6.46
N ALA A 57 9.43 -21.68 -7.75
CA ALA A 57 10.52 -22.08 -8.64
C ALA A 57 11.63 -21.00 -8.73
N ALA A 58 11.27 -19.71 -8.78
CA ALA A 58 12.23 -18.62 -8.97
C ALA A 58 12.90 -18.14 -7.67
N LEU A 59 12.28 -18.36 -6.52
CA LEU A 59 12.75 -17.84 -5.23
C LEU A 59 13.38 -18.90 -4.32
N THR A 60 13.29 -20.18 -4.69
CA THR A 60 13.92 -21.27 -3.93
C THR A 60 15.44 -21.10 -3.91
N GLY A 61 16.04 -21.27 -2.72
CA GLY A 61 17.49 -21.22 -2.51
C GLY A 61 18.05 -19.82 -2.26
N ASP A 62 17.27 -18.77 -2.32
CA ASP A 62 17.71 -17.43 -1.90
C ASP A 62 17.54 -17.27 -0.37
N PRO A 63 18.64 -17.21 0.42
CA PRO A 63 18.58 -17.17 1.88
C PRO A 63 17.90 -15.90 2.43
N ARG A 64 17.88 -14.82 1.66
CA ARG A 64 17.21 -13.56 2.03
C ARG A 64 15.71 -13.55 1.74
N THR A 65 15.20 -14.55 1.01
CA THR A 65 13.79 -14.66 0.63
C THR A 65 13.02 -15.61 1.54
N LEU A 66 11.91 -15.13 2.10
CA LEU A 66 10.86 -15.98 2.65
C LEU A 66 9.65 -15.90 1.74
N LEU A 67 9.30 -16.99 1.07
CA LEU A 67 8.05 -17.10 0.31
C LEU A 67 6.95 -17.68 1.21
N ARG A 68 5.87 -16.93 1.37
CA ARG A 68 4.65 -17.40 2.03
C ARG A 68 3.52 -17.50 1.01
N ILE A 69 2.86 -18.67 0.93
CA ILE A 69 1.75 -18.93 0.00
C ILE A 69 0.48 -19.08 0.80
N GLU A 70 -0.52 -18.26 0.48
CA GLU A 70 -1.85 -18.31 1.09
C GLU A 70 -2.85 -18.99 0.14
N ALA A 71 -3.78 -19.74 0.74
CA ALA A 71 -4.81 -20.43 -0.02
C ALA A 71 -5.92 -19.49 -0.54
N GLN A 72 -6.09 -18.33 0.08
CA GLN A 72 -7.15 -17.38 -0.20
C GLN A 72 -6.62 -15.95 -0.22
N ASN A 73 -7.29 -15.08 -0.97
CA ASN A 73 -6.98 -13.66 -0.98
C ASN A 73 -7.40 -12.98 0.33
N LEU A 74 -6.41 -12.63 1.14
CA LEU A 74 -6.58 -11.94 2.43
C LEU A 74 -6.81 -10.43 2.27
N GLY A 75 -6.81 -9.91 1.04
CA GLY A 75 -6.70 -8.47 0.79
C GLY A 75 -5.28 -7.96 0.95
N TYR A 76 -5.10 -6.67 0.66
CA TYR A 76 -3.80 -6.02 0.87
C TYR A 76 -3.44 -5.99 2.35
N CYS A 77 -4.36 -5.55 3.20
CA CYS A 77 -4.14 -5.43 4.64
C CYS A 77 -3.76 -6.76 5.28
N GLY A 78 -4.54 -7.82 5.06
CA GLY A 78 -4.27 -9.13 5.65
C GLY A 78 -2.96 -9.75 5.16
N GLY A 79 -2.65 -9.61 3.86
CA GLY A 79 -1.39 -10.09 3.30
C GLY A 79 -0.17 -9.34 3.85
N VAL A 80 -0.25 -8.01 3.97
CA VAL A 80 0.81 -7.20 4.59
C VAL A 80 0.96 -7.51 6.07
N ASN A 81 -0.12 -7.62 6.83
CA ASN A 81 -0.08 -7.98 8.25
C ASN A 81 0.56 -9.35 8.50
N LEU A 82 0.31 -10.31 7.61
CA LEU A 82 1.01 -11.60 7.64
C LEU A 82 2.53 -11.39 7.48
N GLY A 83 2.94 -10.57 6.51
CA GLY A 83 4.34 -10.21 6.31
C GLY A 83 4.95 -9.48 7.51
N LEU A 84 4.23 -8.54 8.12
CA LEU A 84 4.67 -7.79 9.31
C LEU A 84 4.90 -8.72 10.51
N ARG A 85 4.00 -9.70 10.74
CA ARG A 85 4.16 -10.70 11.77
C ARG A 85 5.43 -11.53 11.55
N LEU A 86 5.61 -12.05 10.33
CA LEU A 86 6.78 -12.84 9.98
C LEU A 86 8.08 -12.03 10.07
N ALA A 87 8.07 -10.74 9.73
CA ALA A 87 9.21 -9.85 9.88
C ALA A 87 9.63 -9.68 11.35
N ARG A 88 8.66 -9.53 12.26
CA ARG A 88 8.92 -9.49 13.72
C ARG A 88 9.48 -10.81 14.25
N GLU A 89 8.91 -11.93 13.83
CA GLU A 89 9.39 -13.27 14.19
C GLU A 89 10.85 -13.50 13.78
N ARG A 90 11.29 -12.81 12.70
CA ARG A 90 12.67 -12.83 12.22
C ARG A 90 13.57 -11.77 12.85
N GLY A 91 13.06 -10.97 13.78
CA GLY A 91 13.84 -9.97 14.53
C GLY A 91 14.10 -8.67 13.76
N ALA A 92 13.39 -8.38 12.68
CA ALA A 92 13.53 -7.13 11.96
C ALA A 92 13.13 -5.92 12.83
N GLU A 93 13.84 -4.80 12.67
CA GLU A 93 13.55 -3.52 13.30
C GLU A 93 12.59 -2.69 12.45
N TYR A 94 12.79 -2.73 11.13
CA TYR A 94 12.03 -1.98 10.15
C TYR A 94 11.31 -2.88 9.16
N ALA A 95 10.13 -2.47 8.73
CA ALA A 95 9.40 -3.06 7.61
C ALA A 95 9.32 -2.08 6.45
N LEU A 96 9.83 -2.48 5.29
CA LEU A 96 9.61 -1.79 4.03
C LEU A 96 8.36 -2.36 3.36
N LEU A 97 7.24 -1.62 3.40
CA LEU A 97 6.08 -1.95 2.58
C LEU A 97 6.41 -1.57 1.15
N LEU A 98 6.39 -2.52 0.23
CA LEU A 98 6.78 -2.31 -1.16
C LEU A 98 5.84 -3.06 -2.10
N ASN A 99 5.11 -2.31 -2.91
CA ASN A 99 4.25 -2.90 -3.93
C ASN A 99 5.07 -3.57 -5.03
N ASN A 100 4.52 -4.62 -5.61
CA ASN A 100 5.16 -5.36 -6.69
C ASN A 100 5.16 -4.63 -8.05
N ASP A 101 4.57 -3.46 -8.14
CA ASP A 101 4.61 -2.55 -9.29
C ASP A 101 5.50 -1.32 -9.06
N CYS A 102 6.38 -1.40 -8.06
CA CYS A 102 7.45 -0.43 -7.86
C CYS A 102 8.77 -0.90 -8.47
N ARG A 103 9.64 0.06 -8.82
CA ARG A 103 11.04 -0.17 -9.22
C ARG A 103 11.92 0.70 -8.33
N VAL A 104 12.81 0.07 -7.60
CA VAL A 104 13.68 0.75 -6.65
C VAL A 104 15.12 0.83 -7.17
N PRO A 105 15.76 2.01 -7.10
CA PRO A 105 17.14 2.15 -7.55
C PRO A 105 18.13 1.55 -6.52
N PRO A 106 19.36 1.20 -6.94
CA PRO A 106 20.43 0.85 -6.02
C PRO A 106 20.64 1.94 -4.96
N GLY A 107 20.88 1.53 -3.71
CA GLY A 107 21.17 2.44 -2.60
C GLY A 107 19.96 3.22 -2.04
N PHE A 108 18.74 3.00 -2.54
CA PHE A 108 17.54 3.73 -2.09
C PHE A 108 17.23 3.53 -0.61
N LEU A 109 17.57 2.37 -0.06
CA LEU A 109 17.20 1.98 1.31
C LEU A 109 17.96 2.75 2.37
N LYS A 110 19.27 2.95 2.18
CA LYS A 110 20.16 3.56 3.16
C LYS A 110 19.65 4.89 3.70
N PRO A 111 19.30 5.90 2.86
CA PRO A 111 18.82 7.18 3.39
C PRO A 111 17.43 7.08 4.06
N LEU A 112 16.61 6.07 3.75
CA LEU A 112 15.36 5.82 4.48
C LEU A 112 15.64 5.32 5.91
N VAL A 113 16.58 4.39 6.06
CA VAL A 113 17.01 3.87 7.37
C VAL A 113 17.65 4.97 8.20
N GLU A 114 18.60 5.73 7.62
CA GLU A 114 19.27 6.84 8.29
C GLU A 114 18.29 7.90 8.80
N ALA A 115 17.24 8.22 8.05
CA ALA A 115 16.23 9.17 8.49
C ALA A 115 15.47 8.67 9.72
N LEU A 116 15.12 7.39 9.79
CA LEU A 116 14.50 6.81 10.98
C LEU A 116 15.49 6.70 12.14
N ASP A 117 16.73 6.28 11.91
CA ASP A 117 17.76 6.15 12.95
C ASP A 117 18.04 7.51 13.62
N ASN A 118 18.09 8.60 12.84
CA ASN A 118 18.40 9.95 13.31
C ASN A 118 17.22 10.62 14.03
N ASP A 119 15.99 10.19 13.84
CA ASP A 119 14.82 10.76 14.51
C ASP A 119 13.92 9.66 15.11
N PRO A 120 14.09 9.38 16.42
CA PRO A 120 13.23 8.44 17.13
C PRO A 120 11.75 8.84 17.17
N GLY A 121 11.41 10.09 16.90
CA GLY A 121 10.04 10.59 16.83
C GLY A 121 9.29 10.12 15.56
N LEU A 122 10.02 9.70 14.52
CA LEU A 122 9.43 9.22 13.29
C LEU A 122 9.01 7.73 13.37
N ALA A 123 7.77 7.46 12.99
CA ALA A 123 7.30 6.09 12.79
C ALA A 123 7.59 5.58 11.38
N ALA A 124 7.61 6.46 10.39
CA ALA A 124 7.80 6.05 9.00
C ALA A 124 8.33 7.17 8.10
N VAL A 125 8.99 6.74 7.02
CA VAL A 125 9.48 7.61 5.95
C VAL A 125 9.16 7.02 4.59
N ALA A 126 8.96 7.88 3.58
CA ALA A 126 8.74 7.44 2.20
C ALA A 126 9.52 8.29 1.19
N PRO A 127 9.95 7.71 0.06
CA PRO A 127 10.55 8.42 -1.05
C PRO A 127 9.51 9.21 -1.86
N THR A 128 9.99 10.02 -2.82
CA THR A 128 9.16 10.49 -3.91
C THR A 128 8.78 9.30 -4.80
N LEU A 129 7.49 9.07 -4.97
CA LEU A 129 7.01 8.13 -5.97
C LEU A 129 6.82 8.85 -7.31
N VAL A 130 7.39 8.32 -8.39
CA VAL A 130 7.27 8.87 -9.74
C VAL A 130 6.64 7.85 -10.68
N THR A 131 5.94 8.34 -11.69
CA THR A 131 5.43 7.51 -12.79
C THR A 131 6.54 7.18 -13.79
N PRO A 132 6.38 6.17 -14.67
CA PRO A 132 7.40 5.84 -15.67
C PRO A 132 7.80 6.99 -16.61
N ASP A 133 6.91 7.96 -16.83
CA ASP A 133 7.20 9.20 -17.57
C ASP A 133 7.89 10.28 -16.74
N GLY A 134 8.29 9.96 -15.49
CA GLY A 134 9.07 10.81 -14.61
C GLY A 134 8.28 11.86 -13.81
N ARG A 135 6.96 11.91 -13.94
CA ARG A 135 6.12 12.84 -13.15
C ARG A 135 5.94 12.34 -11.73
N ALA A 136 5.74 13.24 -10.80
CA ALA A 136 5.40 12.87 -9.43
C ALA A 136 4.07 12.11 -9.39
N TRP A 137 4.09 10.92 -8.80
CA TRP A 137 2.87 10.19 -8.43
C TRP A 137 2.44 10.58 -7.02
N CYS A 138 3.39 10.66 -6.08
CA CYS A 138 3.14 11.11 -4.70
C CYS A 138 4.41 11.61 -4.02
N GLU A 139 4.29 12.75 -3.36
CA GLU A 139 5.28 13.41 -2.52
C GLU A 139 4.74 13.57 -1.09
N GLY A 140 4.10 12.55 -0.55
CA GLY A 140 3.37 12.57 0.72
C GLY A 140 1.87 12.79 0.54
N GLY A 141 1.10 12.24 1.48
CA GLY A 141 -0.36 12.23 1.44
C GLY A 141 -1.01 13.10 2.50
N PHE A 142 -2.16 13.66 2.18
CA PHE A 142 -2.96 14.54 3.05
C PHE A 142 -4.45 14.25 2.90
N VAL A 143 -5.22 14.59 3.94
CA VAL A 143 -6.70 14.56 3.89
C VAL A 143 -7.22 15.98 3.99
N ARG A 144 -8.02 16.40 3.03
CA ARG A 144 -8.54 17.78 2.92
C ARG A 144 -10.04 17.79 2.61
N PRO A 145 -10.80 18.81 3.03
CA PRO A 145 -12.21 18.97 2.72
C PRO A 145 -12.41 19.36 1.25
N ARG A 146 -12.27 18.38 0.36
CA ARG A 146 -12.44 18.50 -1.10
C ARG A 146 -12.98 17.18 -1.67
N PRO A 147 -13.48 17.16 -2.93
CA PRO A 147 -13.86 15.91 -3.57
C PRO A 147 -12.76 14.85 -3.47
N ASN A 148 -13.14 13.63 -3.14
CA ASN A 148 -12.28 12.47 -2.84
C ASN A 148 -11.46 12.56 -1.53
N LEU A 149 -11.51 13.64 -0.77
CA LEU A 149 -10.82 13.89 0.50
C LEU A 149 -9.29 13.71 0.46
N VAL A 150 -8.79 12.63 -0.15
CA VAL A 150 -7.37 12.29 -0.24
C VAL A 150 -6.65 13.17 -1.27
N VAL A 151 -5.49 13.69 -0.87
CA VAL A 151 -4.59 14.47 -1.71
C VAL A 151 -3.24 13.77 -1.73
N LEU A 152 -2.81 13.34 -2.90
CA LEU A 152 -1.43 12.95 -3.16
C LEU A 152 -0.69 14.20 -3.65
N ARG A 153 0.23 14.74 -2.82
CA ARG A 153 0.96 15.95 -3.18
C ARG A 153 1.82 15.70 -4.41
N GLY A 154 1.99 16.70 -5.25
CA GLY A 154 2.81 16.64 -6.46
C GLY A 154 2.16 15.90 -7.64
N GLN A 155 1.07 15.14 -7.44
CA GLN A 155 0.52 14.23 -8.45
C GLN A 155 0.35 14.86 -9.84
N GLY A 156 1.01 14.26 -10.84
CA GLY A 156 0.98 14.68 -12.25
C GLY A 156 1.86 15.88 -12.58
N ARG A 157 2.60 16.43 -11.61
CA ARG A 157 3.52 17.56 -11.77
C ARG A 157 4.96 17.06 -11.91
N GLU A 158 5.88 17.98 -12.24
CA GLU A 158 7.31 17.74 -12.08
C GLU A 158 7.61 17.44 -10.59
N PRO A 159 8.43 16.42 -10.30
CA PRO A 159 8.81 16.12 -8.92
C PRO A 159 9.59 17.27 -8.30
N ALA A 160 9.42 17.47 -6.99
CA ALA A 160 10.22 18.45 -6.25
C ALA A 160 11.72 18.19 -6.47
N PRO A 161 12.55 19.25 -6.46
CA PRO A 161 14.00 19.11 -6.56
C PRO A 161 14.55 18.21 -5.44
N ILE A 162 15.60 17.45 -5.75
CA ILE A 162 16.27 16.60 -4.76
C ILE A 162 16.93 17.39 -3.62
N THR A 163 17.13 18.69 -3.83
CA THR A 163 17.64 19.64 -2.82
C THR A 163 16.56 20.17 -1.90
N HIS A 164 15.30 19.84 -2.14
CA HIS A 164 14.19 20.18 -1.26
C HIS A 164 14.37 19.48 0.11
N GLY A 165 14.02 20.16 1.21
CA GLY A 165 14.06 19.55 2.53
C GLY A 165 12.97 18.49 2.71
N PRO A 166 13.14 17.57 3.69
CA PRO A 166 12.10 16.61 4.04
C PRO A 166 10.87 17.31 4.62
N GLU A 167 9.68 16.80 4.37
CA GLU A 167 8.44 17.39 4.89
C GLU A 167 7.53 16.36 5.55
N ALA A 168 6.88 16.80 6.65
CA ALA A 168 5.86 16.01 7.31
C ALA A 168 4.62 15.84 6.44
N CYS A 169 3.99 14.67 6.55
CA CYS A 169 2.74 14.34 5.86
C CYS A 169 1.75 13.66 6.80
N GLU A 170 0.51 13.52 6.33
CA GLU A 170 -0.55 12.93 7.15
C GLU A 170 -0.64 11.42 6.95
N PHE A 171 -0.22 10.92 5.80
CA PHE A 171 -0.03 9.50 5.53
C PHE A 171 1.03 9.28 4.45
N LEU A 172 1.57 8.09 4.38
CA LEU A 172 2.51 7.63 3.37
C LEU A 172 1.85 6.55 2.54
N PRO A 173 1.85 6.63 1.19
CA PRO A 173 1.26 5.61 0.35
C PRO A 173 1.90 4.24 0.59
N GLY A 174 1.08 3.20 0.72
CA GLY A 174 1.53 1.82 0.91
C GLY A 174 2.34 1.25 -0.27
N ALA A 175 2.55 2.04 -1.34
CA ALA A 175 3.33 1.61 -2.50
C ALA A 175 4.83 1.46 -2.20
N CYS A 176 5.42 2.40 -1.43
CA CYS A 176 6.79 2.30 -0.92
C CYS A 176 6.94 3.19 0.31
N ALA A 177 7.06 2.59 1.48
CA ALA A 177 7.32 3.30 2.74
C ALA A 177 8.01 2.39 3.75
N LEU A 178 8.99 2.94 4.49
CA LEU A 178 9.72 2.26 5.56
C LEU A 178 9.12 2.64 6.91
N TYR A 179 8.76 1.64 7.70
CA TYR A 179 8.12 1.80 9.01
C TYR A 179 8.94 1.17 10.13
N ARG A 180 8.90 1.75 11.33
CA ARG A 180 9.31 1.05 12.55
C ARG A 180 8.29 -0.01 12.89
N LEU A 181 8.72 -1.27 13.01
CA LEU A 181 7.84 -2.38 13.38
C LEU A 181 7.22 -2.23 14.77
N ALA A 182 7.94 -1.61 15.71
CA ALA A 182 7.42 -1.33 17.06
C ALA A 182 6.23 -0.37 17.02
N ASP A 183 6.30 0.69 16.20
CA ASP A 183 5.20 1.66 16.06
C ASP A 183 3.98 1.07 15.34
N LEU A 184 4.20 0.23 14.31
CA LEU A 184 3.12 -0.51 13.67
C LEU A 184 2.41 -1.42 14.68
N ALA A 185 3.18 -2.17 15.50
CA ALA A 185 2.61 -3.03 16.52
C ALA A 185 1.80 -2.25 17.56
N ALA A 186 2.29 -1.08 17.98
CA ALA A 186 1.63 -0.22 18.95
C ALA A 186 0.25 0.27 18.50
N VAL A 187 0.04 0.43 17.19
CA VAL A 187 -1.25 0.84 16.62
C VAL A 187 -2.07 -0.33 16.04
N GLY A 188 -1.57 -1.56 16.13
CA GLY A 188 -2.29 -2.78 15.69
C GLY A 188 -2.17 -3.05 14.19
N ASP A 189 -1.08 -2.62 13.54
CA ASP A 189 -0.80 -2.83 12.11
C ASP A 189 -1.86 -2.19 11.18
N LEU A 190 -2.09 -2.76 10.00
CA LEU A 190 -3.16 -2.33 9.09
C LEU A 190 -4.52 -2.87 9.56
N ASP A 191 -5.57 -2.04 9.55
CA ASP A 191 -6.92 -2.54 9.82
C ASP A 191 -7.43 -3.37 8.62
N GLU A 192 -7.57 -4.68 8.84
CA GLU A 192 -8.00 -5.63 7.80
C GLU A 192 -9.42 -5.39 7.30
N ALA A 193 -10.23 -4.62 8.04
CA ALA A 193 -11.58 -4.27 7.61
C ALA A 193 -11.59 -3.38 6.34
N TYR A 194 -10.49 -2.73 6.02
CA TYR A 194 -10.33 -1.98 4.76
C TYR A 194 -10.14 -2.91 3.56
N PHE A 195 -9.55 -4.07 3.74
CA PHE A 195 -9.17 -5.01 2.70
C PHE A 195 -8.10 -4.44 1.74
N MET A 196 -8.34 -3.29 1.10
CA MET A 196 -7.43 -2.52 0.24
C MET A 196 -7.99 -1.13 0.01
N TYR A 197 -7.13 -0.11 -0.12
CA TYR A 197 -7.39 1.32 -0.21
C TYR A 197 -7.88 1.94 1.11
N TRP A 198 -7.30 3.08 1.46
CA TRP A 198 -7.50 3.85 2.68
C TRP A 198 -6.83 3.25 3.93
N GLU A 199 -6.26 2.07 3.85
CA GLU A 199 -5.51 1.45 4.95
C GLU A 199 -4.28 2.27 5.34
N ASP A 200 -3.61 2.88 4.34
CA ASP A 200 -2.47 3.78 4.53
C ASP A 200 -2.89 5.12 5.15
N VAL A 201 -4.03 5.65 4.73
CA VAL A 201 -4.63 6.88 5.31
C VAL A 201 -5.05 6.65 6.76
N ASP A 202 -5.63 5.50 7.07
CA ASP A 202 -6.01 5.10 8.41
C ASP A 202 -4.78 4.87 9.30
N LEU A 203 -3.80 4.13 8.81
CA LEU A 203 -2.55 3.88 9.52
C LEU A 203 -1.84 5.20 9.87
N GLY A 204 -1.76 6.13 8.90
CA GLY A 204 -1.19 7.45 9.11
C GLY A 204 -1.92 8.25 10.20
N ALA A 205 -3.26 8.18 10.24
CA ALA A 205 -4.05 8.84 11.28
C ALA A 205 -3.79 8.24 12.67
N ARG A 206 -3.72 6.90 12.77
CA ARG A 206 -3.46 6.19 14.06
C ARG A 206 -2.04 6.46 14.56
N LEU A 207 -1.02 6.41 13.72
CA LEU A 207 0.36 6.72 14.09
C LEU A 207 0.51 8.15 14.58
N ARG A 208 -0.05 9.14 13.85
CA ARG A 208 -0.05 10.54 14.28
C ARG A 208 -0.85 10.75 15.57
N GLY A 209 -1.91 10.00 15.78
CA GLY A 209 -2.69 9.98 17.04
C GLY A 209 -1.85 9.54 18.26
N GLN A 210 -0.78 8.78 18.04
CA GLN A 210 0.23 8.41 19.05
C GLN A 210 1.42 9.40 19.11
N GLY A 211 1.31 10.54 18.46
CA GLY A 211 2.37 11.55 18.43
C GLY A 211 3.56 11.19 17.54
N ARG A 212 3.42 10.19 16.66
CA ARG A 212 4.50 9.73 15.77
C ARG A 212 4.53 10.51 14.47
N GLY A 213 5.73 10.87 14.01
CA GLY A 213 5.94 11.60 12.75
C GLY A 213 5.94 10.68 11.53
N LEU A 214 5.47 11.22 10.41
CA LEU A 214 5.55 10.61 9.07
C LEU A 214 6.24 11.61 8.15
N LEU A 215 7.31 11.20 7.45
CA LEU A 215 8.16 12.11 6.70
C LEU A 215 8.31 11.65 5.24
N TRP A 216 8.14 12.58 4.32
CA TRP A 216 8.49 12.40 2.93
C TRP A 216 9.92 12.91 2.67
N LEU A 217 10.71 12.13 1.90
CA LEU A 217 12.11 12.40 1.57
C LEU A 217 12.24 12.68 0.06
N PRO A 218 12.52 13.93 -0.37
CA PRO A 218 12.51 14.33 -1.78
C PRO A 218 13.67 13.78 -2.61
N TRP A 219 14.80 13.46 -1.97
CA TRP A 219 16.04 13.04 -2.66
C TRP A 219 16.07 11.58 -3.10
N ILE A 220 15.08 10.79 -2.71
CA ILE A 220 14.93 9.39 -3.14
C ILE A 220 13.76 9.31 -4.11
N ARG A 221 13.95 8.71 -5.27
CA ARG A 221 12.89 8.49 -6.26
C ARG A 221 12.70 7.02 -6.52
N VAL A 222 11.47 6.55 -6.40
CA VAL A 222 11.05 5.19 -6.69
C VAL A 222 10.00 5.25 -7.80
N VAL A 223 10.18 4.47 -8.87
CA VAL A 223 9.19 4.43 -9.95
C VAL A 223 8.03 3.54 -9.52
N HIS A 224 6.82 4.05 -9.60
CA HIS A 224 5.59 3.32 -9.40
C HIS A 224 4.88 3.16 -10.75
N GLU A 225 4.81 1.91 -11.24
CA GLU A 225 4.14 1.52 -12.48
C GLU A 225 2.74 0.99 -12.15
N PRO A 226 1.70 1.84 -12.01
CA PRO A 226 0.41 1.34 -11.58
C PRO A 226 -0.07 0.20 -12.47
N SER A 227 0.07 -1.03 -12.00
CA SER A 227 -0.13 -2.26 -12.77
C SER A 227 -1.59 -2.53 -13.15
N GLY A 228 -2.50 -1.67 -12.71
CA GLY A 228 -3.91 -1.84 -13.02
C GLY A 228 -4.54 -3.11 -12.44
N SER A 229 -3.90 -3.77 -11.46
CA SER A 229 -4.47 -4.96 -10.80
C SER A 229 -5.88 -4.71 -10.25
N SER A 230 -6.20 -3.46 -9.95
CA SER A 230 -7.53 -2.99 -9.54
C SER A 230 -8.34 -2.34 -10.69
N GLY A 231 -7.83 -2.32 -11.94
CA GLY A 231 -8.53 -1.83 -13.12
C GLY A 231 -8.55 -0.30 -13.29
N GLY A 232 -7.67 0.44 -12.59
CA GLY A 232 -7.55 1.90 -12.71
C GLY A 232 -8.66 2.70 -12.03
N GLY A 233 -8.59 4.03 -12.13
CA GLY A 233 -9.43 4.97 -11.37
C GLY A 233 -10.94 4.88 -11.62
N ARG A 234 -11.38 4.31 -12.76
CA ARG A 234 -12.78 4.14 -13.13
C ARG A 234 -13.29 2.70 -12.99
N SER A 235 -12.48 1.78 -12.42
CA SER A 235 -12.92 0.39 -12.26
C SER A 235 -14.03 0.28 -11.21
N PRO A 236 -15.00 -0.63 -11.43
CA PRO A 236 -16.04 -0.90 -10.44
C PRO A 236 -15.48 -1.31 -9.08
N LEU A 237 -14.42 -2.14 -9.05
CA LEU A 237 -13.77 -2.56 -7.82
C LEU A 237 -13.26 -1.36 -7.02
N ARG A 238 -12.45 -0.50 -7.66
CA ARG A 238 -11.90 0.67 -6.98
C ARG A 238 -13.00 1.61 -6.48
N LYS A 239 -14.04 1.85 -7.29
CA LYS A 239 -15.17 2.70 -6.88
C LYS A 239 -15.93 2.13 -5.69
N PHE A 240 -16.16 0.82 -5.66
CA PHE A 240 -16.78 0.11 -4.53
C PHE A 240 -15.95 0.28 -3.25
N MET A 241 -14.68 -0.09 -3.31
CA MET A 241 -13.80 -0.10 -2.13
C MET A 241 -13.54 1.31 -1.61
N SER A 242 -13.22 2.26 -2.50
CA SER A 242 -13.00 3.65 -2.08
C SER A 242 -14.24 4.22 -1.40
N ALA A 243 -15.44 3.98 -1.91
CA ALA A 243 -16.65 4.50 -1.31
C ALA A 243 -16.93 3.89 0.08
N ALA A 244 -16.77 2.57 0.23
CA ALA A 244 -16.96 1.89 1.51
C ALA A 244 -15.94 2.36 2.55
N ASN A 245 -14.68 2.46 2.15
CA ASN A 245 -13.57 2.80 3.03
C ASN A 245 -13.51 4.29 3.38
N THR A 246 -13.96 5.19 2.49
CA THR A 246 -14.15 6.60 2.84
C THR A 246 -15.10 6.74 4.03
N VAL A 247 -16.24 6.04 4.00
CA VAL A 247 -17.21 6.08 5.12
C VAL A 247 -16.60 5.49 6.39
N ARG A 248 -15.90 4.34 6.27
CA ARG A 248 -15.21 3.70 7.40
C ARG A 248 -14.23 4.67 8.07
N TRP A 249 -13.36 5.28 7.25
CA TRP A 249 -12.37 6.23 7.72
C TRP A 249 -13.00 7.47 8.37
N LEU A 250 -14.04 8.04 7.76
CA LEU A 250 -14.77 9.18 8.31
C LEU A 250 -15.41 8.87 9.68
N ARG A 251 -15.89 7.65 9.89
CA ARG A 251 -16.44 7.24 11.19
C ARG A 251 -15.38 7.20 12.29
N ALA A 252 -14.15 6.85 11.95
CA ALA A 252 -13.05 6.76 12.91
C ALA A 252 -12.32 8.10 13.13
N HIS A 253 -12.15 8.88 12.06
CA HIS A 253 -11.25 10.04 12.03
C HIS A 253 -11.89 11.31 11.47
N GLY A 254 -13.13 11.26 11.00
CA GLY A 254 -13.76 12.35 10.27
C GLY A 254 -14.13 13.55 11.16
N THR A 255 -13.77 14.75 10.70
CA THR A 255 -14.27 16.02 11.26
C THR A 255 -15.59 16.43 10.60
N LEU A 256 -16.30 17.38 11.21
CA LEU A 256 -17.56 17.90 10.64
C LEU A 256 -17.35 18.41 9.20
N GLY A 257 -16.25 19.14 8.92
CA GLY A 257 -15.97 19.66 7.59
C GLY A 257 -15.74 18.55 6.55
N LEU A 258 -15.06 17.46 6.93
CA LEU A 258 -14.85 16.29 6.06
C LEU A 258 -16.17 15.56 5.80
N TRP A 259 -17.03 15.40 6.82
CA TRP A 259 -18.36 14.82 6.66
C TRP A 259 -19.26 15.63 5.75
N LEU A 260 -19.29 16.96 5.93
CA LEU A 260 -20.09 17.85 5.06
C LEU A 260 -19.62 17.78 3.61
N THR A 261 -18.31 17.76 3.39
CA THR A 261 -17.74 17.59 2.06
C THR A 261 -18.12 16.24 1.44
N PHE A 262 -17.98 15.14 2.19
CA PHE A 262 -18.39 13.82 1.73
C PHE A 262 -19.90 13.76 1.40
N LEU A 263 -20.75 14.28 2.28
CA LEU A 263 -22.21 14.32 2.06
C LEU A 263 -22.55 15.10 0.80
N LEU A 264 -21.89 16.23 0.57
CA LEU A 264 -22.10 17.02 -0.65
C LEU A 264 -21.68 16.26 -1.91
N PHE A 265 -20.41 15.83 -1.98
CA PHE A 265 -19.83 15.32 -3.23
C PHE A 265 -20.09 13.82 -3.47
N ASP A 266 -20.18 13.02 -2.43
CA ASP A 266 -20.30 11.57 -2.55
C ASP A 266 -21.71 11.04 -2.35
N VAL A 267 -22.61 11.82 -1.70
CA VAL A 267 -24.01 11.44 -1.48
C VAL A 267 -24.95 12.31 -2.29
N LEU A 268 -24.97 13.63 -2.04
CA LEU A 268 -25.93 14.54 -2.70
C LEU A 268 -25.69 14.64 -4.22
N LEU A 269 -24.43 14.81 -4.63
CA LEU A 269 -24.06 14.88 -6.04
C LEU A 269 -23.78 13.50 -6.67
N TYR A 270 -24.00 12.40 -5.94
CA TYR A 270 -23.81 11.05 -6.47
C TYR A 270 -24.59 10.78 -7.78
N PRO A 271 -25.85 11.21 -7.95
CA PRO A 271 -26.57 10.98 -9.20
C PRO A 271 -25.85 11.55 -10.44
N LEU A 272 -25.09 12.65 -10.29
CA LEU A 272 -24.32 13.24 -11.39
C LEU A 272 -23.21 12.30 -11.90
N THR A 273 -22.84 11.30 -11.11
CA THR A 273 -21.85 10.29 -11.54
C THR A 273 -22.31 9.54 -12.80
N PHE A 274 -23.61 9.36 -12.98
CA PHE A 274 -24.19 8.71 -14.16
C PHE A 274 -24.12 9.59 -15.42
N LEU A 275 -23.98 10.91 -15.24
CA LEU A 275 -23.86 11.89 -16.33
C LEU A 275 -22.39 12.22 -16.67
N SER A 276 -21.43 11.83 -15.82
CA SER A 276 -20.01 12.19 -15.91
C SER A 276 -19.17 11.29 -16.83
N GLY A 277 -19.80 10.42 -17.64
CA GLY A 277 -19.09 9.42 -18.46
C GLY A 277 -18.46 8.28 -17.63
N THR A 278 -18.81 8.16 -16.35
CA THR A 278 -18.43 7.01 -15.52
C THR A 278 -19.23 5.79 -15.98
N PRO A 279 -18.59 4.62 -16.22
CA PRO A 279 -19.33 3.40 -16.56
C PRO A 279 -20.41 3.10 -15.54
N VAL A 280 -21.63 2.80 -16.00
CA VAL A 280 -22.80 2.55 -15.12
C VAL A 280 -22.48 1.50 -14.04
N ARG A 281 -21.76 0.43 -14.41
CA ARG A 281 -21.32 -0.59 -13.45
C ARG A 281 -20.43 -0.01 -12.33
N ALA A 282 -19.59 0.96 -12.65
CA ALA A 282 -18.72 1.62 -11.67
C ALA A 282 -19.51 2.58 -10.77
N ALA A 283 -20.48 3.30 -11.33
CA ALA A 283 -21.41 4.13 -10.56
C ALA A 283 -22.23 3.28 -9.58
N LEU A 284 -22.85 2.20 -10.04
CA LEU A 284 -23.58 1.25 -9.17
C LEU A 284 -22.68 0.62 -8.10
N ALA A 285 -21.44 0.29 -8.45
CA ALA A 285 -20.46 -0.23 -7.49
C ALA A 285 -20.14 0.82 -6.40
N LYS A 286 -20.03 2.11 -6.75
CA LYS A 286 -19.87 3.20 -5.77
C LYS A 286 -21.05 3.24 -4.79
N GLY A 287 -22.29 3.24 -5.29
CA GLY A 287 -23.50 3.26 -4.44
C GLY A 287 -23.54 2.07 -3.48
N ARG A 288 -23.18 0.86 -3.97
CA ARG A 288 -23.07 -0.32 -3.11
C ARG A 288 -21.97 -0.17 -2.07
N GLY A 289 -20.82 0.42 -2.42
CA GLY A 289 -19.74 0.71 -1.48
C GLY A 289 -20.21 1.65 -0.37
N LEU A 290 -20.96 2.71 -0.70
CA LEU A 290 -21.55 3.61 0.30
C LEU A 290 -22.44 2.84 1.29
N LEU A 291 -23.32 1.96 0.81
CA LEU A 291 -24.18 1.14 1.68
C LEU A 291 -23.40 0.21 2.59
N VAL A 292 -22.33 -0.43 2.07
CA VAL A 292 -21.43 -1.29 2.87
C VAL A 292 -20.70 -0.48 3.96
N GLY A 293 -20.19 0.70 3.61
CA GLY A 293 -19.52 1.60 4.56
C GLY A 293 -20.45 2.10 5.64
N LEU A 294 -21.67 2.52 5.28
CA LEU A 294 -22.72 2.95 6.22
C LEU A 294 -23.14 1.81 7.14
N GLY A 295 -23.25 0.57 6.62
CA GLY A 295 -23.52 -0.62 7.42
C GLY A 295 -22.39 -1.04 8.37
N GLY A 296 -21.18 -0.48 8.22
CA GLY A 296 -20.05 -0.68 9.14
C GLY A 296 -19.37 -2.05 9.06
N ARG A 297 -19.81 -2.96 8.19
CA ARG A 297 -19.19 -4.29 8.08
C ARG A 297 -17.86 -4.25 7.31
N PRO A 298 -16.91 -5.16 7.61
CA PRO A 298 -15.69 -5.30 6.83
C PRO A 298 -15.96 -5.63 5.35
N ILE A 299 -15.04 -5.22 4.47
CA ILE A 299 -15.00 -5.71 3.09
C ILE A 299 -14.42 -7.12 3.10
N THR A 300 -15.02 -8.01 2.32
CA THR A 300 -14.62 -9.42 2.23
C THR A 300 -14.12 -9.80 0.83
N ALA A 301 -13.38 -10.89 0.74
CA ALA A 301 -12.98 -11.47 -0.55
C ALA A 301 -14.18 -11.74 -1.48
N ALA A 302 -15.33 -12.12 -0.91
CA ALA A 302 -16.56 -12.34 -1.67
C ALA A 302 -17.14 -11.04 -2.28
N ASP A 303 -16.97 -9.90 -1.60
CA ASP A 303 -17.34 -8.60 -2.18
C ASP A 303 -16.46 -8.24 -3.36
N VAL A 304 -15.16 -8.49 -3.23
CA VAL A 304 -14.14 -8.23 -4.25
C VAL A 304 -14.31 -9.14 -5.47
N ALA A 305 -14.58 -10.43 -5.25
CA ALA A 305 -14.77 -11.43 -6.31
C ALA A 305 -15.86 -11.05 -7.33
N ARG A 306 -16.84 -10.22 -6.94
CA ARG A 306 -17.89 -9.72 -7.85
C ARG A 306 -17.37 -8.79 -8.95
N TYR A 307 -16.20 -8.19 -8.74
CA TYR A 307 -15.59 -7.20 -9.62
C TYR A 307 -14.30 -7.67 -10.27
N VAL A 308 -13.71 -8.75 -9.78
CA VAL A 308 -12.49 -9.35 -10.30
C VAL A 308 -12.87 -10.51 -11.21
N LYS A 309 -12.38 -10.52 -12.45
CA LYS A 309 -12.56 -11.68 -13.33
C LYS A 309 -11.92 -12.91 -12.69
N PRO A 310 -12.58 -14.09 -12.77
CA PRO A 310 -11.94 -15.34 -12.36
C PRO A 310 -10.63 -15.52 -13.13
N PRO A 311 -9.61 -16.19 -12.54
CA PRO A 311 -8.40 -16.52 -13.28
C PRO A 311 -8.79 -17.31 -14.54
N LEU A 312 -8.12 -17.01 -15.65
CA LEU A 312 -8.21 -17.88 -16.82
C LEU A 312 -7.71 -19.24 -16.34
N ARG A 313 -8.59 -20.23 -16.34
CA ARG A 313 -8.16 -21.62 -16.14
C ARG A 313 -7.25 -21.93 -17.32
N ASP A 314 -6.02 -22.33 -17.05
CA ASP A 314 -5.18 -22.91 -18.08
C ASP A 314 -6.02 -23.99 -18.76
N ARG A 315 -6.29 -23.81 -20.05
CA ARG A 315 -6.87 -24.88 -20.85
C ARG A 315 -5.78 -25.95 -20.95
N PRO A 316 -6.12 -27.19 -20.65
CA PRO A 316 -5.19 -28.31 -20.75
C PRO A 316 -4.56 -28.41 -22.11
#